data_d94deaaf73df65407dd9428f14f90e3f
#
_entry.id   d94deaaf73df65407dd9428f14f90e3f
#
_cell.length_a   1.000
_cell.length_b   1.000
_cell.length_c   1.000
_cell.angle_alpha   90.00
_cell.angle_beta   90.00
_cell.angle_gamma   90.00
#
_symmetry.space_group_name_H-M   'P 1'
#
loop_
_entity.id
_entity.type
_entity.pdbx_description
1 polymer ?
#
loop_
_entity_poly.entity_id
_entity_poly.type
_entity_poly.pdbx_seq_one_letter_code
_entity_poly.pdbx_strand_id
1 'polypeptide(L)'
;MKITNQKLGELFQGIKNVSNLKGVKFAYGMAKNRRLIEEESKILQEALKPSDKFQEYDKKRIEMCEKYADKDDKGKAKLEKNAYIFSVENKKKFDKDIEGLRKEYKKEVDDRETQAAEFQKLMEKESNYKPFIIAYEDVPEDITSDQMNGIIDLIGSPKEK
;
A
#
# COMPACT_ATOMS: atom_id res chain seq x y z
N MET A 1 -21.44 4.29 10.01
CA MET A 1 -20.49 5.05 9.19
C MET A 1 -19.88 4.11 8.16
N LYS A 2 -19.73 4.58 6.90
CA LYS A 2 -19.17 3.76 5.81
C LYS A 2 -17.68 4.07 5.69
N ILE A 3 -16.84 3.08 5.92
CA ILE A 3 -15.39 3.19 5.82
C ILE A 3 -14.97 2.58 4.50
N THR A 4 -14.28 3.36 3.64
CA THR A 4 -13.74 2.84 2.38
C THR A 4 -12.46 2.05 2.61
N ASN A 5 -12.08 1.18 1.65
CA ASN A 5 -10.83 0.45 1.72
C ASN A 5 -9.60 1.39 1.81
N GLN A 6 -9.65 2.53 1.15
CA GLN A 6 -8.60 3.55 1.24
C GLN A 6 -8.42 4.06 2.68
N LYS A 7 -9.52 4.28 3.39
CA LYS A 7 -9.51 4.79 4.78
C LYS A 7 -8.90 3.81 5.79
N LEU A 8 -8.84 2.52 5.49
CA LEU A 8 -8.22 1.52 6.38
C LEU A 8 -6.74 1.83 6.66
N GLY A 9 -6.00 2.32 5.66
CA GLY A 9 -4.61 2.71 5.82
C GLY A 9 -4.43 3.90 6.78
N GLU A 10 -5.30 4.90 6.68
CA GLU A 10 -5.31 6.07 7.57
C GLU A 10 -5.62 5.65 9.02
N LEU A 11 -6.66 4.84 9.21
CA LEU A 11 -7.03 4.31 10.53
C LEU A 11 -5.90 3.47 11.14
N PHE A 12 -5.21 2.66 10.33
CA PHE A 12 -4.08 1.88 10.80
C PHE A 12 -2.94 2.76 11.32
N GLN A 13 -2.64 3.87 10.63
CA GLN A 13 -1.67 4.84 11.11
C GLN A 13 -2.17 5.57 12.37
N GLY A 14 -3.44 5.95 12.43
CA GLY A 14 -4.05 6.52 13.63
C GLY A 14 -3.88 5.61 14.85
N ILE A 15 -4.17 4.30 14.70
CA ILE A 15 -3.98 3.30 15.77
C ILE A 15 -2.50 3.21 16.19
N LYS A 16 -1.56 3.26 15.26
CA LYS A 16 -0.13 3.28 15.59
C LYS A 16 0.27 4.51 16.41
N ASN A 17 -0.27 5.67 16.04
CA ASN A 17 0.06 6.93 16.70
C ASN A 17 -0.44 7.01 18.15
N VAL A 18 -1.40 6.17 18.54
CA VAL A 18 -1.92 6.08 19.91
C VAL A 18 -1.40 4.87 20.68
N SER A 19 -0.48 4.09 20.12
CA SER A 19 0.00 2.82 20.70
C SER A 19 0.73 2.98 22.04
N ASN A 20 1.20 4.17 22.36
CA ASN A 20 1.86 4.53 23.62
C ASN A 20 0.90 4.95 24.73
N LEU A 21 -0.36 5.19 24.41
CA LEU A 21 -1.38 5.61 25.40
C LEU A 21 -1.81 4.42 26.27
N LYS A 22 -2.11 4.70 27.52
CA LYS A 22 -2.43 3.69 28.53
C LYS A 22 -3.96 3.58 28.74
N GLY A 23 -4.40 2.43 29.19
CA GLY A 23 -5.82 2.15 29.47
C GLY A 23 -6.19 0.78 28.92
N VAL A 24 -6.60 -0.15 29.79
CA VAL A 24 -6.83 -1.57 29.42
C VAL A 24 -7.89 -1.68 28.33
N LYS A 25 -9.03 -1.02 28.49
CA LYS A 25 -10.14 -1.09 27.54
C LYS A 25 -9.79 -0.40 26.22
N PHE A 26 -9.13 0.76 26.29
CA PHE A 26 -8.63 1.49 25.13
C PHE A 26 -7.64 0.63 24.34
N ALA A 27 -6.59 0.13 24.99
CA ALA A 27 -5.58 -0.73 24.37
C ALA A 27 -6.18 -1.99 23.74
N TYR A 28 -7.16 -2.63 24.42
CA TYR A 28 -7.87 -3.78 23.87
C TYR A 28 -8.63 -3.41 22.59
N GLY A 29 -9.37 -2.30 22.61
CA GLY A 29 -10.12 -1.83 21.44
C GLY A 29 -9.23 -1.48 20.26
N MET A 30 -8.09 -0.81 20.52
CA MET A 30 -7.10 -0.49 19.48
C MET A 30 -6.47 -1.76 18.91
N ALA A 31 -6.07 -2.72 19.75
CA ALA A 31 -5.51 -3.99 19.29
C ALA A 31 -6.51 -4.80 18.45
N LYS A 32 -7.81 -4.81 18.84
CA LYS A 32 -8.87 -5.48 18.09
C LYS A 32 -9.09 -4.83 16.72
N ASN A 33 -9.20 -3.51 16.67
CA ASN A 33 -9.35 -2.77 15.41
C ASN A 33 -8.15 -2.96 14.48
N ARG A 34 -6.93 -2.89 15.03
CA ARG A 34 -5.71 -3.16 14.27
C ARG A 34 -5.75 -4.52 13.60
N ARG A 35 -6.13 -5.57 14.34
CA ARG A 35 -6.22 -6.94 13.82
C ARG A 35 -7.24 -7.05 12.67
N LEU A 36 -8.41 -6.45 12.83
CA LEU A 36 -9.46 -6.45 11.81
C LEU A 36 -9.01 -5.72 10.53
N ILE A 37 -8.30 -4.59 10.67
CA ILE A 37 -7.74 -3.85 9.53
C ILE A 37 -6.64 -4.66 8.84
N GLU A 38 -5.76 -5.34 9.61
CA GLU A 38 -4.72 -6.21 9.05
C GLU A 38 -5.29 -7.38 8.25
N GLU A 39 -6.42 -7.96 8.69
CA GLU A 39 -7.13 -9.02 7.99
C GLU A 39 -7.72 -8.52 6.65
N GLU A 40 -8.43 -7.40 6.64
CA GLU A 40 -8.94 -6.77 5.41
C GLU A 40 -7.82 -6.35 4.46
N SER A 41 -6.73 -5.78 5.00
CA SER A 41 -5.56 -5.37 4.21
C SER A 41 -4.87 -6.53 3.51
N LYS A 42 -4.83 -7.72 4.11
CA LYS A 42 -4.31 -8.93 3.46
C LYS A 42 -5.13 -9.32 2.24
N ILE A 43 -6.47 -9.25 2.34
CA ILE A 43 -7.37 -9.54 1.22
C ILE A 43 -7.10 -8.58 0.06
N LEU A 44 -6.94 -7.29 0.37
CA LEU A 44 -6.61 -6.28 -0.64
C LEU A 44 -5.23 -6.51 -1.29
N GLN A 45 -4.23 -6.91 -0.51
CA GLN A 45 -2.89 -7.25 -1.00
C GLN A 45 -2.92 -8.47 -1.92
N GLU A 46 -3.67 -9.52 -1.56
CA GLU A 46 -3.83 -10.71 -2.42
C GLU A 46 -4.52 -10.35 -3.74
N ALA A 47 -5.52 -9.46 -3.72
CA ALA A 47 -6.17 -8.98 -4.94
C ALA A 47 -5.23 -8.23 -5.89
N LEU A 48 -4.17 -7.61 -5.35
CA LEU A 48 -3.15 -6.88 -6.13
C LEU A 48 -1.92 -7.73 -6.50
N LYS A 49 -1.84 -8.97 -6.03
CA LYS A 49 -0.70 -9.84 -6.31
C LYS A 49 -0.53 -10.08 -7.81
N PRO A 50 0.65 -9.80 -8.38
CA PRO A 50 0.90 -10.07 -9.80
C PRO A 50 0.94 -11.56 -10.10
N SER A 51 0.54 -11.95 -11.31
CA SER A 51 0.68 -13.35 -11.76
C SER A 51 2.16 -13.76 -11.86
N ASP A 52 2.43 -15.07 -11.77
CA ASP A 52 3.79 -15.59 -11.87
C ASP A 52 4.45 -15.22 -13.21
N LYS A 53 3.66 -15.21 -14.30
CA LYS A 53 4.14 -14.78 -15.62
C LYS A 53 4.47 -13.29 -15.68
N PHE A 54 3.67 -12.43 -15.01
CA PHE A 54 4.02 -11.02 -14.92
C PHE A 54 5.29 -10.82 -14.08
N GLN A 55 5.49 -11.61 -13.02
CA GLN A 55 6.74 -11.56 -12.23
C GLN A 55 7.95 -11.99 -13.08
N GLU A 56 7.80 -12.98 -13.95
CA GLU A 56 8.84 -13.38 -14.91
C GLU A 56 9.16 -12.24 -15.90
N TYR A 57 8.13 -11.60 -16.46
CA TYR A 57 8.28 -10.40 -17.28
C TYR A 57 9.05 -9.29 -16.55
N ASP A 58 8.64 -8.97 -15.32
CA ASP A 58 9.24 -7.89 -14.55
C ASP A 58 10.71 -8.17 -14.20
N LYS A 59 11.04 -9.44 -13.90
CA LYS A 59 12.43 -9.88 -13.70
C LYS A 59 13.27 -9.67 -14.95
N LYS A 60 12.80 -10.14 -16.12
CA LYS A 60 13.49 -9.93 -17.41
C LYS A 60 13.64 -8.43 -17.75
N ARG A 61 12.61 -7.63 -17.44
CA ARG A 61 12.64 -6.18 -17.62
C ARG A 61 13.73 -5.53 -16.76
N ILE A 62 13.86 -5.92 -15.50
CA ILE A 62 14.89 -5.42 -14.58
C ILE A 62 16.28 -5.83 -15.07
N GLU A 63 16.49 -7.10 -15.46
CA GLU A 63 17.75 -7.59 -16.03
C GLU A 63 18.15 -6.79 -17.29
N MET A 64 17.16 -6.43 -18.12
CA MET A 64 17.37 -5.60 -19.30
C MET A 64 17.72 -4.15 -18.92
N CYS A 65 17.08 -3.58 -17.91
CA CYS A 65 17.46 -2.28 -17.37
C CYS A 65 18.90 -2.29 -16.86
N GLU A 66 19.28 -3.28 -16.09
CA GLU A 66 20.64 -3.44 -15.58
C GLU A 66 21.67 -3.61 -16.70
N LYS A 67 21.34 -4.36 -17.74
CA LYS A 67 22.22 -4.59 -18.91
C LYS A 67 22.54 -3.29 -19.65
N TYR A 68 21.54 -2.45 -19.90
CA TYR A 68 21.66 -1.25 -20.72
C TYR A 68 21.93 0.03 -19.94
N ALA A 69 21.72 0.05 -18.63
CA ALA A 69 22.03 1.20 -17.79
C ALA A 69 23.53 1.55 -17.87
N ASP A 70 23.82 2.83 -17.81
CA ASP A 70 25.18 3.32 -17.65
C ASP A 70 25.80 2.73 -16.39
N LYS A 71 27.12 2.50 -16.40
CA LYS A 71 27.81 1.88 -15.27
C LYS A 71 28.53 2.93 -14.43
N ASP A 72 28.57 2.69 -13.12
CA ASP A 72 29.42 3.43 -12.21
C ASP A 72 30.86 2.93 -12.29
N ASP A 73 31.78 3.56 -11.53
CA ASP A 73 33.18 3.21 -11.47
C ASP A 73 33.47 1.78 -10.96
N LYS A 74 32.45 1.12 -10.38
CA LYS A 74 32.51 -0.26 -9.89
C LYS A 74 31.83 -1.25 -10.86
N GLY A 75 31.40 -0.80 -12.03
CA GLY A 75 30.71 -1.61 -13.03
C GLY A 75 29.27 -1.95 -12.73
N LYS A 76 28.64 -1.33 -11.71
CA LYS A 76 27.23 -1.50 -11.38
C LYS A 76 26.36 -0.52 -12.16
N ALA A 77 25.11 -0.90 -12.41
CA ALA A 77 24.15 -0.03 -13.07
C ALA A 77 23.92 1.26 -12.26
N LYS A 78 24.07 2.41 -12.92
CA LYS A 78 23.81 3.73 -12.31
C LYS A 78 22.34 3.93 -12.03
N LEU A 79 22.04 4.41 -10.82
CA LEU A 79 20.70 4.77 -10.37
C LEU A 79 20.70 6.22 -9.90
N GLU A 80 19.67 6.97 -10.29
CA GLU A 80 19.34 8.28 -9.74
C GLU A 80 17.88 8.26 -9.29
N LYS A 81 17.61 8.61 -8.03
CA LYS A 81 16.26 8.57 -7.44
C LYS A 81 15.52 7.25 -7.71
N ASN A 82 16.22 6.12 -7.60
CA ASN A 82 15.73 4.76 -7.88
C ASN A 82 15.36 4.47 -9.37
N ALA A 83 15.77 5.32 -10.31
CA ALA A 83 15.63 5.08 -11.74
C ALA A 83 16.98 4.77 -12.39
N TYR A 84 17.00 3.82 -13.33
CA TYR A 84 18.19 3.52 -14.11
C TYR A 84 18.53 4.67 -15.05
N ILE A 85 19.81 5.03 -15.14
CA ILE A 85 20.31 6.06 -16.04
C ILE A 85 20.80 5.38 -17.32
N PHE A 86 20.43 5.96 -18.47
CA PHE A 86 20.83 5.48 -19.78
C PHE A 86 21.46 6.62 -20.59
N SER A 87 22.60 6.39 -21.22
CA SER A 87 23.05 7.22 -22.32
C SER A 87 22.08 7.16 -23.50
N VAL A 88 22.14 8.14 -24.39
CA VAL A 88 21.25 8.21 -25.57
C VAL A 88 21.33 6.95 -26.42
N GLU A 89 22.53 6.40 -26.59
CA GLU A 89 22.78 5.20 -27.39
C GLU A 89 22.18 3.95 -26.69
N ASN A 90 22.48 3.78 -25.40
CA ASN A 90 21.98 2.66 -24.60
C ASN A 90 20.45 2.69 -24.48
N LYS A 91 19.87 3.89 -24.36
CA LYS A 91 18.42 4.06 -24.33
C LYS A 91 17.75 3.56 -25.61
N LYS A 92 18.31 3.87 -26.79
CA LYS A 92 17.78 3.38 -28.06
C LYS A 92 17.81 1.85 -28.17
N LYS A 93 18.89 1.21 -27.69
CA LYS A 93 19.02 -0.25 -27.68
C LYS A 93 18.02 -0.86 -26.72
N PHE A 94 17.90 -0.29 -25.51
CA PHE A 94 16.95 -0.70 -24.51
C PHE A 94 15.51 -0.60 -25.03
N ASP A 95 15.12 0.53 -25.63
CA ASP A 95 13.75 0.75 -26.12
C ASP A 95 13.35 -0.26 -27.19
N LYS A 96 14.29 -0.67 -28.06
CA LYS A 96 14.05 -1.70 -29.07
C LYS A 96 13.85 -3.09 -28.44
N ASP A 97 14.70 -3.46 -27.49
CA ASP A 97 14.66 -4.79 -26.88
C ASP A 97 13.47 -4.92 -25.92
N ILE A 98 13.15 -3.85 -25.17
CA ILE A 98 11.99 -3.86 -24.26
C ILE A 98 10.66 -3.91 -25.00
N GLU A 99 10.58 -3.35 -26.20
CA GLU A 99 9.41 -3.50 -27.05
C GLU A 99 9.18 -4.96 -27.47
N GLY A 100 10.24 -5.69 -27.78
CA GLY A 100 10.17 -7.13 -28.04
C GLY A 100 9.65 -7.91 -26.83
N LEU A 101 10.19 -7.65 -25.63
CA LEU A 101 9.76 -8.27 -24.39
C LEU A 101 8.29 -7.94 -24.09
N ARG A 102 7.84 -6.70 -24.29
CA ARG A 102 6.43 -6.30 -24.10
C ARG A 102 5.49 -7.02 -25.06
N LYS A 103 5.92 -7.29 -26.29
CA LYS A 103 5.12 -8.06 -27.26
C LYS A 103 4.98 -9.53 -26.84
N GLU A 104 6.07 -10.13 -26.35
CA GLU A 104 6.08 -11.51 -25.85
C GLU A 104 5.11 -11.69 -24.66
N TYR A 105 5.09 -10.72 -23.71
CA TYR A 105 4.27 -10.75 -22.50
C TYR A 105 3.07 -9.81 -22.55
N LYS A 106 2.58 -9.49 -23.77
CA LYS A 106 1.53 -8.48 -23.95
C LYS A 106 0.29 -8.74 -23.08
N LYS A 107 -0.17 -9.99 -23.05
CA LYS A 107 -1.35 -10.37 -22.27
C LYS A 107 -1.13 -10.08 -20.77
N GLU A 108 -0.01 -10.49 -20.23
CA GLU A 108 0.33 -10.35 -18.82
C GLU A 108 0.46 -8.88 -18.40
N VAL A 109 0.98 -8.04 -19.30
CA VAL A 109 1.08 -6.58 -19.09
C VAL A 109 -0.31 -5.95 -19.12
N ASP A 110 -1.12 -6.25 -20.13
CA ASP A 110 -2.49 -5.74 -20.27
C ASP A 110 -3.37 -6.19 -19.07
N ASP A 111 -3.27 -7.46 -18.65
CA ASP A 111 -3.96 -8.00 -17.47
C ASP A 111 -3.54 -7.27 -16.18
N ARG A 112 -2.25 -6.95 -16.04
CA ARG A 112 -1.73 -6.20 -14.88
C ARG A 112 -2.22 -4.76 -14.85
N GLU A 113 -2.28 -4.09 -15.97
CA GLU A 113 -2.84 -2.74 -16.10
C GLU A 113 -4.35 -2.73 -15.75
N THR A 114 -5.08 -3.73 -16.22
CA THR A 114 -6.50 -3.92 -15.88
C THR A 114 -6.68 -4.16 -14.38
N GLN A 115 -5.89 -5.07 -13.79
CA GLN A 115 -5.91 -5.35 -12.36
C GLN A 115 -5.63 -4.10 -11.53
N ALA A 116 -4.65 -3.27 -11.94
CA ALA A 116 -4.34 -2.03 -11.25
C ALA A 116 -5.52 -1.03 -11.30
N ALA A 117 -6.18 -0.90 -12.44
CA ALA A 117 -7.35 -0.04 -12.60
C ALA A 117 -8.55 -0.52 -11.77
N GLU A 118 -8.79 -1.84 -11.73
CA GLU A 118 -9.84 -2.45 -10.90
C GLU A 118 -9.54 -2.29 -9.40
N PHE A 119 -8.28 -2.43 -9.01
CA PHE A 119 -7.85 -2.21 -7.64
C PHE A 119 -8.07 -0.77 -7.19
N GLN A 120 -7.79 0.22 -8.04
CA GLN A 120 -8.08 1.62 -7.75
C GLN A 120 -9.57 1.83 -7.43
N LYS A 121 -10.45 1.25 -8.25
CA LYS A 121 -11.91 1.29 -8.01
C LYS A 121 -12.30 0.55 -6.73
N LEU A 122 -11.61 -0.55 -6.40
CA LEU A 122 -11.84 -1.30 -5.17
C LEU A 122 -11.46 -0.47 -3.92
N MET A 123 -10.40 0.33 -4.00
CA MET A 123 -9.99 1.20 -2.89
C MET A 123 -11.03 2.27 -2.54
N GLU A 124 -11.83 2.71 -3.52
CA GLU A 124 -12.91 3.68 -3.32
C GLU A 124 -14.20 3.05 -2.74
N LYS A 125 -14.34 1.72 -2.83
CA LYS A 125 -15.51 1.01 -2.31
C LYS A 125 -15.51 0.93 -0.79
N GLU A 126 -16.73 0.76 -0.24
CA GLU A 126 -16.92 0.44 1.17
C GLU A 126 -16.24 -0.88 1.52
N SER A 127 -15.45 -0.84 2.60
CA SER A 127 -14.79 -2.02 3.16
C SER A 127 -15.77 -2.90 3.92
N ASN A 128 -15.47 -4.20 4.02
CA ASN A 128 -16.19 -5.11 4.94
C ASN A 128 -15.77 -4.92 6.41
N TYR A 129 -14.81 -4.05 6.68
CA TYR A 129 -14.34 -3.75 8.01
C TYR A 129 -15.47 -3.22 8.90
N LYS A 130 -15.72 -3.90 10.01
CA LYS A 130 -16.66 -3.50 11.05
C LYS A 130 -15.88 -3.06 12.28
N PRO A 131 -15.79 -1.74 12.54
CA PRO A 131 -15.00 -1.23 13.65
C PRO A 131 -15.52 -1.72 15.00
N PHE A 132 -14.62 -2.06 15.90
CA PHE A 132 -14.92 -2.19 17.31
C PHE A 132 -14.93 -0.78 17.93
N ILE A 133 -16.12 -0.29 18.27
CA ILE A 133 -16.28 1.06 18.82
C ILE A 133 -15.85 1.07 20.28
N ILE A 134 -14.99 2.01 20.63
CA ILE A 134 -14.49 2.27 21.98
C ILE A 134 -15.35 3.37 22.60
N ALA A 135 -15.82 3.15 23.83
CA ALA A 135 -16.58 4.16 24.52
C ALA A 135 -15.72 5.43 24.76
N TYR A 136 -16.33 6.61 24.62
CA TYR A 136 -15.63 7.87 24.82
C TYR A 136 -14.95 7.95 26.19
N GLU A 137 -15.60 7.42 27.22
CA GLU A 137 -15.14 7.39 28.61
C GLU A 137 -13.90 6.49 28.83
N ASP A 138 -13.62 5.60 27.89
CA ASP A 138 -12.44 4.69 27.94
C ASP A 138 -11.22 5.28 27.20
N VAL A 139 -11.37 6.46 26.57
CA VAL A 139 -10.26 7.15 25.87
C VAL A 139 -9.35 7.82 26.92
N PRO A 140 -8.02 7.66 26.83
CA PRO A 140 -7.08 8.29 27.75
C PRO A 140 -7.16 9.82 27.73
N GLU A 141 -7.09 10.45 28.91
CA GLU A 141 -7.19 11.92 29.06
C GLU A 141 -5.99 12.66 28.44
N ASP A 142 -4.82 12.01 28.31
CA ASP A 142 -3.59 12.53 27.74
C ASP A 142 -3.50 12.43 26.21
N ILE A 143 -4.60 12.02 25.54
CA ILE A 143 -4.68 11.97 24.09
C ILE A 143 -4.62 13.39 23.49
N THR A 144 -3.78 13.59 22.47
CA THR A 144 -3.72 14.86 21.74
C THR A 144 -4.85 14.95 20.69
N SER A 145 -5.13 16.17 20.22
CA SER A 145 -6.13 16.40 19.16
C SER A 145 -5.80 15.65 17.88
N ASP A 146 -4.52 15.59 17.48
CA ASP A 146 -4.09 14.89 16.27
C ASP A 146 -4.25 13.37 16.42
N GLN A 147 -3.91 12.84 17.58
CA GLN A 147 -4.12 11.42 17.90
C GLN A 147 -5.61 11.07 17.88
N MET A 148 -6.44 11.88 18.52
CA MET A 148 -7.90 11.69 18.52
C MET A 148 -8.47 11.73 17.10
N ASN A 149 -8.06 12.70 16.29
CA ASN A 149 -8.51 12.83 14.91
C ASN A 149 -8.16 11.59 14.06
N GLY A 150 -6.99 11.00 14.29
CA GLY A 150 -6.56 9.77 13.60
C GLY A 150 -7.41 8.52 13.90
N ILE A 151 -8.15 8.52 15.01
CA ILE A 151 -8.96 7.37 15.48
C ILE A 151 -10.42 7.73 15.74
N ILE A 152 -10.87 8.94 15.40
CA ILE A 152 -12.20 9.45 15.75
C ILE A 152 -13.33 8.50 15.30
N ASP A 153 -13.13 7.85 14.16
CA ASP A 153 -14.08 6.89 13.59
C ASP A 153 -14.24 5.59 14.42
N LEU A 154 -13.34 5.38 15.39
CA LEU A 154 -13.33 4.23 16.28
C LEU A 154 -13.89 4.58 17.67
N ILE A 155 -14.22 5.84 17.92
CA ILE A 155 -14.68 6.33 19.22
C ILE A 155 -16.17 6.60 19.17
N GLY A 156 -16.89 6.09 20.16
CA GLY A 156 -18.31 6.38 20.35
C GLY A 156 -18.56 7.84 20.73
N SER A 157 -19.75 8.33 20.45
CA SER A 157 -20.16 9.68 20.89
C SER A 157 -20.16 9.78 22.42
N PRO A 158 -19.78 10.93 22.99
CA PRO A 158 -19.98 11.19 24.41
C PRO A 158 -21.44 10.99 24.79
N LYS A 159 -21.69 10.39 25.95
CA LYS A 159 -23.05 10.33 26.48
C LYS A 159 -23.49 11.73 26.88
N GLU A 160 -24.61 12.18 26.34
CA GLU A 160 -25.28 13.37 26.84
C GLU A 160 -25.60 13.18 28.34
N LYS A 161 -25.21 14.12 29.18
CA LYS A 161 -25.47 14.12 30.61
C LYS A 161 -26.89 14.63 30.88
#